data_59c684782f74c6fc9a4f896c3e314aa9
#
_entry.id   59c684782f74c6fc9a4f896c3e314aa9
#
_cell.length_a   1.000
_cell.length_b   1.000
_cell.length_c   1.000
_cell.angle_alpha   90.00
_cell.angle_beta   90.00
_cell.angle_gamma   90.00
#
_symmetry.space_group_name_H-M   'P 1'
#
loop_
_entity.id
_entity.type
_entity.pdbx_description
1 polymer ?
#
loop_
_entity_poly.entity_id
_entity_poly.type
_entity_poly.pdbx_seq_one_letter_code
_entity_poly.pdbx_strand_id
1 'polypeptide(L)'
;MFMKGYFITTKNGGINMLKKVFAMSTTVVLAAGLLSGCGTKESSASKNEDTKKGYVPKTLNVQFVPSQNADTLEAKAKPLEKLLSDKLNIPVKVSISTNYNTIVEAMASKQVDVGFLPPTAYVLAHEKKAANVILQAQRFGVDDETGAPTKDLVDVYKSEFVVKKDSNINSVKDLKGKKIGYQDVTSSAGYVWPAAVLLKEGIDPLKDVKPVTLKGHDQSLIALLNGDVDAAVVFQDARNIVKKDYPNIFDQTKIVKFTEKIPNDTISVRSDLDAEWSKKLQDAFIEIGKNEEGHKIIKEVYSHEGYVKSDDSKFDIVREYGKKVKTQ
;
A
#
# COMPACT_ATOMS: atom_id res chain seq x y z
N MET A 1 -25.63 -12.17 50.37
CA MET A 1 -24.52 -12.85 51.07
C MET A 1 -23.22 -12.11 50.75
N PHE A 2 -22.75 -11.41 51.79
CA PHE A 2 -21.57 -10.51 51.78
C PHE A 2 -20.26 -11.27 51.68
N MET A 3 -19.27 -10.73 50.99
CA MET A 3 -17.85 -10.73 51.39
C MET A 3 -17.12 -9.79 50.45
N LYS A 4 -16.75 -8.57 50.88
CA LYS A 4 -15.55 -8.07 51.57
C LYS A 4 -14.27 -8.48 50.84
N GLY A 5 -13.64 -7.64 50.24
CA GLY A 5 -12.62 -6.64 50.21
C GLY A 5 -11.31 -7.04 50.90
N TYR A 6 -10.17 -6.93 50.17
CA TYR A 6 -8.89 -6.66 50.79
C TYR A 6 -8.06 -5.69 49.94
N PHE A 7 -7.86 -4.52 50.54
CA PHE A 7 -6.81 -3.56 50.20
C PHE A 7 -5.54 -4.00 50.90
N ILE A 8 -4.40 -4.04 50.21
CA ILE A 8 -3.10 -4.00 50.84
C ILE A 8 -2.30 -2.86 50.22
N THR A 9 -2.14 -1.82 51.04
CA THR A 9 -1.13 -0.77 50.91
C THR A 9 0.16 -1.23 51.54
N THR A 10 1.31 -1.09 50.89
CA THR A 10 2.59 -0.99 51.56
C THR A 10 3.41 0.20 51.09
N LYS A 11 3.87 0.92 52.07
CA LYS A 11 4.60 2.19 52.08
C LYS A 11 6.11 1.98 51.75
N ASN A 12 6.63 3.03 51.09
CA ASN A 12 7.96 3.65 51.29
C ASN A 12 9.25 2.79 51.40
N GLY A 13 10.19 3.13 50.54
CA GLY A 13 11.61 2.85 50.70
C GLY A 13 12.46 3.58 49.68
N GLY A 14 12.79 4.85 49.92
CA GLY A 14 13.79 5.57 49.15
C GLY A 14 15.20 5.19 49.62
N ILE A 15 16.14 5.04 48.72
CA ILE A 15 17.57 5.07 48.98
C ILE A 15 18.33 5.71 47.82
N ASN A 16 18.80 6.90 48.13
CA ASN A 16 20.06 7.59 47.83
C ASN A 16 20.94 7.23 46.63
N MET A 17 21.25 8.31 45.95
CA MET A 17 22.43 8.63 45.15
C MET A 17 23.75 7.95 45.61
N LEU A 18 24.55 7.54 44.62
CA LEU A 18 26.01 7.65 44.72
C LEU A 18 26.58 8.16 43.38
N LYS A 19 26.99 9.43 43.40
CA LYS A 19 27.88 10.04 42.41
C LYS A 19 29.27 9.42 42.59
N LYS A 20 29.90 8.94 41.53
CA LYS A 20 31.37 8.82 41.47
C LYS A 20 31.88 9.60 40.27
N VAL A 21 32.48 10.70 40.60
CA VAL A 21 33.41 11.51 39.81
C VAL A 21 34.72 10.74 39.77
N PHE A 22 35.31 10.57 38.59
CA PHE A 22 36.75 10.31 38.49
C PHE A 22 37.33 11.25 37.44
N ALA A 23 38.32 12.01 37.94
CA ALA A 23 39.00 13.06 37.21
C ALA A 23 40.24 12.52 36.49
N MET A 24 40.50 13.11 35.34
CA MET A 24 41.78 13.61 34.86
C MET A 24 43.05 12.78 34.98
N SER A 25 43.70 12.49 33.87
CA SER A 25 45.13 12.75 33.73
C SER A 25 45.51 12.91 32.23
N THR A 26 45.98 14.09 31.99
CA THR A 26 46.70 14.57 30.82
C THR A 26 48.08 13.98 30.72
N THR A 27 48.52 13.51 29.56
CA THR A 27 49.94 13.41 29.24
C THR A 27 50.17 13.84 27.79
N VAL A 28 50.82 14.98 27.68
CA VAL A 28 51.40 15.57 26.46
C VAL A 28 52.79 14.96 26.27
N VAL A 29 53.08 14.42 25.10
CA VAL A 29 54.44 14.24 24.62
C VAL A 29 54.56 14.86 23.22
N LEU A 30 55.28 15.99 23.18
CA LEU A 30 55.86 16.54 21.98
C LEU A 30 57.15 15.79 21.63
N ALA A 31 57.30 15.39 20.37
CA ALA A 31 58.61 15.20 19.76
C ALA A 31 58.57 15.62 18.31
N ALA A 32 59.27 16.66 17.99
CA ALA A 32 59.54 17.16 16.66
C ALA A 32 60.64 16.34 15.98
N GLY A 33 60.54 16.12 14.69
CA GLY A 33 61.55 15.47 13.87
C GLY A 33 61.37 15.79 12.37
N LEU A 34 62.36 16.45 11.86
CA LEU A 34 62.51 17.20 10.58
C LEU A 34 62.51 16.35 9.30
N LEU A 35 61.92 16.97 8.25
CA LEU A 35 62.34 17.15 6.85
C LEU A 35 63.16 16.06 6.14
N SER A 36 62.59 15.49 5.03
CA SER A 36 62.99 15.82 3.64
C SER A 36 62.54 14.71 2.67
N GLY A 37 62.12 15.10 1.46
CA GLY A 37 61.96 14.16 0.35
C GLY A 37 60.88 14.58 -0.67
N CYS A 38 61.25 15.52 -1.58
CA CYS A 38 60.51 15.75 -2.82
C CYS A 38 60.50 14.49 -3.67
N GLY A 39 59.33 14.09 -4.14
CA GLY A 39 59.15 13.06 -5.15
C GLY A 39 57.75 13.18 -5.74
N THR A 40 57.63 13.96 -6.78
CA THR A 40 56.45 14.04 -7.66
C THR A 40 56.17 12.69 -8.26
N LYS A 41 55.08 12.06 -7.82
CA LYS A 41 54.34 11.07 -8.60
C LYS A 41 52.89 11.39 -8.45
N GLU A 42 52.28 11.80 -9.56
CA GLU A 42 50.82 11.81 -9.69
C GLU A 42 50.25 10.43 -9.36
N SER A 43 49.74 10.33 -8.17
CA SER A 43 48.90 9.21 -7.78
C SER A 43 47.47 9.64 -8.07
N SER A 44 46.95 9.16 -9.17
CA SER A 44 45.52 9.15 -9.45
C SER A 44 44.81 8.50 -8.24
N ALA A 45 44.28 9.37 -7.39
CA ALA A 45 43.35 8.94 -6.33
C ALA A 45 42.11 8.38 -7.01
N SER A 46 42.10 7.07 -7.18
CA SER A 46 40.91 6.31 -7.40
C SER A 46 40.01 6.61 -6.20
N LYS A 47 38.98 7.42 -6.40
CA LYS A 47 37.83 7.48 -5.50
C LYS A 47 37.19 6.11 -5.52
N ASN A 48 37.57 5.25 -4.59
CA ASN A 48 36.73 4.15 -4.18
C ASN A 48 35.48 4.80 -3.56
N GLU A 49 34.46 5.02 -4.37
CA GLU A 49 33.10 5.10 -3.87
C GLU A 49 32.83 3.73 -3.26
N ASP A 50 32.92 3.63 -1.93
CA ASP A 50 32.29 2.58 -1.15
C ASP A 50 30.78 2.70 -1.39
N THR A 51 30.33 2.15 -2.50
CA THR A 51 28.90 1.92 -2.74
C THR A 51 28.48 0.92 -1.67
N LYS A 52 27.84 1.43 -0.61
CA LYS A 52 27.18 0.58 0.38
C LYS A 52 26.30 -0.39 -0.38
N LYS A 53 26.71 -1.66 -0.45
CA LYS A 53 25.90 -2.73 -1.04
C LYS A 53 24.57 -2.72 -0.34
N GLY A 54 23.48 -2.61 -1.11
CA GLY A 54 22.13 -2.67 -0.60
C GLY A 54 21.80 -4.05 0.00
N TYR A 55 20.64 -4.18 0.59
CA TYR A 55 20.15 -5.46 1.09
C TYR A 55 19.90 -6.45 -0.05
N VAL A 56 20.41 -7.66 0.12
CA VAL A 56 20.21 -8.79 -0.81
C VAL A 56 19.39 -9.87 -0.07
N PRO A 57 18.19 -10.22 -0.55
CA PRO A 57 17.34 -11.19 0.13
C PRO A 57 17.86 -12.63 -0.04
N LYS A 58 17.87 -13.41 1.04
CA LYS A 58 18.03 -14.87 0.99
C LYS A 58 16.70 -15.59 0.80
N THR A 59 15.63 -14.99 1.25
CA THR A 59 14.23 -15.35 1.02
C THR A 59 13.50 -14.06 0.71
N LEU A 60 12.67 -14.04 -0.33
CA LEU A 60 11.90 -12.87 -0.71
C LEU A 60 10.50 -12.95 -0.07
N ASN A 61 10.17 -11.97 0.77
CA ASN A 61 8.85 -11.84 1.37
C ASN A 61 8.00 -10.85 0.56
N VAL A 62 6.98 -11.36 -0.12
CA VAL A 62 6.04 -10.60 -0.94
C VAL A 62 4.71 -10.51 -0.20
N GLN A 63 4.16 -9.32 -0.08
CA GLN A 63 2.89 -9.12 0.61
C GLN A 63 1.92 -8.26 -0.21
N PHE A 64 0.63 -8.61 -0.10
CA PHE A 64 -0.48 -7.94 -0.75
C PHE A 64 -1.38 -7.27 0.29
N VAL A 65 -2.06 -6.18 -0.09
CA VAL A 65 -3.13 -5.60 0.74
C VAL A 65 -4.41 -6.44 0.61
N PRO A 66 -5.26 -6.51 1.64
CA PRO A 66 -6.52 -7.27 1.61
C PRO A 66 -7.63 -6.48 0.87
N SER A 67 -7.49 -6.31 -0.45
CA SER A 67 -8.47 -5.59 -1.28
C SER A 67 -9.76 -6.37 -1.54
N GLN A 68 -9.74 -7.68 -1.28
CA GLN A 68 -10.84 -8.63 -1.37
C GLN A 68 -10.78 -9.57 -0.17
N ASN A 69 -11.69 -10.56 -0.10
CA ASN A 69 -11.60 -11.62 0.91
C ASN A 69 -10.19 -12.21 0.96
N ALA A 70 -9.57 -12.18 2.15
CA ALA A 70 -8.15 -12.49 2.31
C ALA A 70 -7.81 -13.93 1.93
N ASP A 71 -8.64 -14.91 2.32
CA ASP A 71 -8.40 -16.34 2.05
C ASP A 71 -8.45 -16.61 0.54
N THR A 72 -9.44 -16.04 -0.14
CA THR A 72 -9.57 -16.12 -1.61
C THR A 72 -8.40 -15.47 -2.31
N LEU A 73 -7.97 -14.30 -1.83
CA LEU A 73 -6.86 -13.56 -2.41
C LEU A 73 -5.53 -14.32 -2.21
N GLU A 74 -5.31 -14.92 -1.03
CA GLU A 74 -4.14 -15.74 -0.74
C GLU A 74 -4.08 -16.95 -1.67
N ALA A 75 -5.18 -17.68 -1.83
CA ALA A 75 -5.24 -18.84 -2.72
C ALA A 75 -4.91 -18.47 -4.17
N LYS A 76 -5.37 -17.30 -4.65
CA LYS A 76 -5.07 -16.79 -5.99
C LYS A 76 -3.61 -16.34 -6.14
N ALA A 77 -3.04 -15.72 -5.10
CA ALA A 77 -1.67 -15.17 -5.15
C ALA A 77 -0.59 -16.22 -4.90
N LYS A 78 -0.91 -17.30 -4.17
CA LYS A 78 0.05 -18.34 -3.76
C LYS A 78 0.89 -18.93 -4.91
N PRO A 79 0.34 -19.21 -6.11
CA PRO A 79 1.14 -19.74 -7.21
C PRO A 79 2.28 -18.81 -7.68
N LEU A 80 2.20 -17.50 -7.36
CA LEU A 80 3.27 -16.54 -7.66
C LEU A 80 4.59 -16.88 -6.94
N GLU A 81 4.53 -17.59 -5.79
CA GLU A 81 5.74 -18.05 -5.07
C GLU A 81 6.64 -18.88 -5.97
N LYS A 82 6.05 -19.86 -6.66
CA LYS A 82 6.81 -20.74 -7.53
C LYS A 82 7.39 -19.98 -8.73
N LEU A 83 6.58 -19.17 -9.39
CA LEU A 83 7.03 -18.42 -10.57
C LEU A 83 8.18 -17.46 -10.24
N LEU A 84 8.10 -16.78 -9.10
CA LEU A 84 9.16 -15.89 -8.64
C LEU A 84 10.39 -16.67 -8.17
N SER A 85 10.21 -17.78 -7.42
CA SER A 85 11.33 -18.61 -6.96
C SER A 85 12.14 -19.16 -8.13
N ASP A 86 11.47 -19.66 -9.16
CA ASP A 86 12.12 -20.20 -10.36
C ASP A 86 12.93 -19.13 -11.11
N LYS A 87 12.39 -17.89 -11.19
CA LYS A 87 13.09 -16.78 -11.88
C LYS A 87 14.24 -16.18 -11.06
N LEU A 88 14.11 -16.16 -9.74
CA LEU A 88 15.04 -15.46 -8.86
C LEU A 88 16.10 -16.38 -8.25
N ASN A 89 15.90 -17.70 -8.32
CA ASN A 89 16.73 -18.74 -7.68
C ASN A 89 16.89 -18.56 -6.17
N ILE A 90 15.85 -18.07 -5.51
CA ILE A 90 15.73 -17.99 -4.04
C ILE A 90 14.31 -18.38 -3.61
N PRO A 91 14.11 -18.85 -2.37
CA PRO A 91 12.77 -19.06 -1.84
C PRO A 91 11.96 -17.74 -1.82
N VAL A 92 10.69 -17.84 -2.22
CA VAL A 92 9.73 -16.73 -2.17
C VAL A 92 8.56 -17.13 -1.27
N LYS A 93 8.08 -16.19 -0.45
CA LYS A 93 6.89 -16.34 0.37
C LYS A 93 5.90 -15.24 0.03
N VAL A 94 4.67 -15.63 -0.29
CA VAL A 94 3.56 -14.73 -0.58
C VAL A 94 2.59 -14.77 0.58
N SER A 95 2.12 -13.61 1.04
CA SER A 95 1.15 -13.47 2.11
C SER A 95 0.21 -12.29 1.86
N ILE A 96 -0.93 -12.29 2.56
CA ILE A 96 -1.87 -11.18 2.57
C ILE A 96 -1.76 -10.47 3.91
N SER A 97 -1.67 -9.15 3.89
CA SER A 97 -1.68 -8.32 5.10
C SER A 97 -3.04 -8.34 5.79
N THR A 98 -3.07 -8.08 7.08
CA THR A 98 -4.35 -7.97 7.84
C THR A 98 -5.12 -6.69 7.53
N ASN A 99 -4.42 -5.63 7.13
CA ASN A 99 -4.97 -4.36 6.65
C ASN A 99 -3.91 -3.58 5.85
N TYR A 100 -4.31 -2.46 5.26
CA TYR A 100 -3.44 -1.65 4.40
C TYR A 100 -2.28 -0.96 5.15
N ASN A 101 -2.49 -0.60 6.41
CA ASN A 101 -1.43 0.00 7.24
C ASN A 101 -0.38 -1.02 7.67
N THR A 102 -0.80 -2.26 7.95
CA THR A 102 0.11 -3.31 8.43
C THR A 102 1.22 -3.62 7.43
N ILE A 103 0.92 -3.63 6.12
CA ILE A 103 1.98 -3.86 5.11
C ILE A 103 2.97 -2.70 5.06
N VAL A 104 2.51 -1.45 5.24
CA VAL A 104 3.39 -0.27 5.31
C VAL A 104 4.36 -0.39 6.50
N GLU A 105 3.85 -0.77 7.67
CA GLU A 105 4.68 -0.97 8.87
C GLU A 105 5.60 -2.20 8.73
N ALA A 106 5.15 -3.26 8.07
CA ALA A 106 5.97 -4.44 7.80
C ALA A 106 7.14 -4.12 6.84
N MET A 107 6.93 -3.25 5.85
CA MET A 107 8.01 -2.75 5.00
C MET A 107 8.95 -1.82 5.77
N ALA A 108 8.42 -0.92 6.62
CA ALA A 108 9.22 -0.03 7.46
C ALA A 108 10.11 -0.80 8.46
N SER A 109 9.60 -1.90 9.01
CA SER A 109 10.35 -2.80 9.90
C SER A 109 11.17 -3.86 9.16
N LYS A 110 11.22 -3.79 7.81
CA LYS A 110 12.01 -4.67 6.93
C LYS A 110 11.60 -6.15 6.99
N GLN A 111 10.36 -6.44 7.37
CA GLN A 111 9.78 -7.80 7.38
C GLN A 111 9.23 -8.20 6.01
N VAL A 112 8.90 -7.23 5.17
CA VAL A 112 8.41 -7.39 3.80
C VAL A 112 9.39 -6.75 2.85
N ASP A 113 9.79 -7.49 1.82
CA ASP A 113 10.75 -7.06 0.80
C ASP A 113 10.05 -6.43 -0.40
N VAL A 114 8.88 -6.96 -0.77
CA VAL A 114 8.06 -6.49 -1.90
C VAL A 114 6.62 -6.32 -1.44
N GLY A 115 6.07 -5.12 -1.64
CA GLY A 115 4.68 -4.79 -1.36
C GLY A 115 3.89 -4.51 -2.65
N PHE A 116 2.74 -5.15 -2.80
CA PHE A 116 1.71 -4.73 -3.76
C PHE A 116 0.83 -3.71 -3.07
N LEU A 117 1.05 -2.43 -3.38
CA LEU A 117 0.46 -1.31 -2.66
C LEU A 117 -0.44 -0.48 -3.56
N PRO A 118 -1.66 -0.14 -3.11
CA PRO A 118 -2.39 0.94 -3.76
C PRO A 118 -1.64 2.27 -3.59
N PRO A 119 -1.84 3.23 -4.48
CA PRO A 119 -1.04 4.46 -4.53
C PRO A 119 -0.94 5.22 -3.21
N THR A 120 -2.02 5.30 -2.43
CA THR A 120 -2.00 5.99 -1.13
C THR A 120 -1.13 5.26 -0.11
N ALA A 121 -1.21 3.93 -0.04
CA ALA A 121 -0.36 3.14 0.84
C ALA A 121 1.12 3.21 0.41
N TYR A 122 1.38 3.24 -0.92
CA TYR A 122 2.73 3.47 -1.44
C TYR A 122 3.29 4.81 -1.00
N VAL A 123 2.56 5.91 -1.21
CA VAL A 123 3.02 7.25 -0.81
C VAL A 123 3.33 7.28 0.69
N LEU A 124 2.48 6.70 1.52
CA LEU A 124 2.72 6.61 2.96
C LEU A 124 3.99 5.81 3.29
N ALA A 125 4.23 4.68 2.61
CA ALA A 125 5.44 3.88 2.78
C ALA A 125 6.69 4.64 2.32
N HIS A 126 6.60 5.37 1.21
CA HIS A 126 7.70 6.17 0.69
C HIS A 126 8.06 7.35 1.60
N GLU A 127 7.07 8.10 2.11
CA GLU A 127 7.27 9.18 3.08
C GLU A 127 7.93 8.68 4.39
N LYS A 128 7.62 7.45 4.80
CA LYS A 128 8.29 6.76 5.92
C LYS A 128 9.69 6.23 5.56
N LYS A 129 10.16 6.41 4.32
CA LYS A 129 11.42 5.83 3.79
C LYS A 129 11.43 4.30 3.89
N ALA A 130 10.27 3.67 3.83
CA ALA A 130 10.09 2.23 3.92
C ALA A 130 10.15 1.55 2.55
N ALA A 131 9.69 2.22 1.49
CA ALA A 131 9.56 1.62 0.16
C ALA A 131 9.88 2.60 -0.97
N ASN A 132 10.37 2.04 -2.08
CA ASN A 132 10.49 2.69 -3.38
C ASN A 132 9.66 1.92 -4.41
N VAL A 133 8.93 2.63 -5.27
CA VAL A 133 8.22 2.02 -6.40
C VAL A 133 9.23 1.56 -7.45
N ILE A 134 8.98 0.40 -8.03
CA ILE A 134 9.76 -0.12 -9.16
C ILE A 134 8.87 -0.34 -10.40
N LEU A 135 7.59 -0.65 -10.20
CA LEU A 135 6.62 -0.92 -11.27
C LEU A 135 5.26 -0.35 -10.91
N GLN A 136 4.50 -0.02 -11.94
CA GLN A 136 3.09 0.32 -11.87
C GLN A 136 2.29 -0.69 -12.68
N ALA A 137 1.15 -1.11 -12.15
CA ALA A 137 0.26 -2.04 -12.83
C ALA A 137 -0.45 -1.38 -14.01
N GLN A 138 -0.74 -2.20 -15.03
CA GLN A 138 -1.61 -1.86 -16.13
C GLN A 138 -2.88 -2.70 -16.05
N ARG A 139 -4.00 -2.13 -16.49
CA ARG A 139 -5.29 -2.82 -16.66
C ARG A 139 -5.96 -2.32 -17.93
N PHE A 140 -6.98 -3.03 -18.41
CA PHE A 140 -7.83 -2.45 -19.43
C PHE A 140 -8.61 -1.26 -18.88
N GLY A 141 -8.70 -0.21 -19.66
CA GLY A 141 -9.61 0.90 -19.36
C GLY A 141 -11.05 0.40 -19.26
N VAL A 142 -11.92 1.17 -18.64
CA VAL A 142 -13.34 0.88 -18.51
C VAL A 142 -14.13 2.03 -19.10
N ASP A 143 -15.11 1.69 -19.94
CA ASP A 143 -16.07 2.64 -20.46
C ASP A 143 -16.99 3.12 -19.33
N ASP A 144 -17.10 4.44 -19.16
CA ASP A 144 -17.82 5.04 -18.03
C ASP A 144 -19.35 4.89 -18.13
N GLU A 145 -19.89 4.67 -19.33
CA GLU A 145 -21.33 4.52 -19.53
C GLU A 145 -21.79 3.07 -19.36
N THR A 146 -21.04 2.15 -19.96
CA THR A 146 -21.43 0.73 -20.00
C THR A 146 -20.79 -0.12 -18.89
N GLY A 147 -19.69 0.37 -18.28
CA GLY A 147 -18.88 -0.41 -17.34
C GLY A 147 -18.08 -1.53 -18.01
N ALA A 148 -18.08 -1.59 -19.35
CA ALA A 148 -17.36 -2.61 -20.08
C ALA A 148 -15.85 -2.31 -20.16
N PRO A 149 -14.96 -3.33 -20.12
CA PRO A 149 -13.55 -3.12 -20.35
C PRO A 149 -13.29 -2.66 -21.79
N THR A 150 -12.40 -1.68 -21.96
CA THR A 150 -11.87 -1.27 -23.27
C THR A 150 -10.76 -2.21 -23.73
N LYS A 151 -10.16 -1.96 -24.90
CA LYS A 151 -9.02 -2.71 -25.40
C LYS A 151 -7.67 -2.05 -25.07
N ASP A 152 -7.70 -0.83 -24.53
CA ASP A 152 -6.52 -0.05 -24.26
C ASP A 152 -5.98 -0.34 -22.86
N LEU A 153 -4.70 -0.65 -22.76
CA LEU A 153 -4.01 -0.76 -21.48
C LEU A 153 -3.74 0.64 -20.93
N VAL A 154 -4.12 0.85 -19.68
CA VAL A 154 -3.93 2.11 -18.96
C VAL A 154 -3.26 1.85 -17.60
N ASP A 155 -2.50 2.82 -17.13
CA ASP A 155 -1.85 2.81 -15.81
C ASP A 155 -2.62 3.63 -14.76
N VAL A 156 -3.92 3.82 -15.02
CA VAL A 156 -4.84 4.54 -14.13
C VAL A 156 -6.17 3.80 -14.03
N TYR A 157 -6.93 4.09 -12.97
CA TYR A 157 -8.30 3.62 -12.79
C TYR A 157 -9.13 4.70 -12.08
N LYS A 158 -10.40 4.45 -11.82
CA LYS A 158 -11.27 5.34 -11.05
C LYS A 158 -11.86 4.59 -9.86
N SER A 159 -12.34 5.32 -8.87
CA SER A 159 -13.28 4.80 -7.90
C SER A 159 -14.71 5.15 -8.34
N GLU A 160 -15.67 4.36 -7.87
CA GLU A 160 -17.09 4.56 -8.14
C GLU A 160 -17.91 4.55 -6.85
N PHE A 161 -18.96 5.37 -6.83
CA PHE A 161 -20.01 5.31 -5.81
C PHE A 161 -21.13 4.44 -6.34
N VAL A 162 -21.32 3.28 -5.75
CA VAL A 162 -22.35 2.30 -6.14
C VAL A 162 -23.48 2.34 -5.12
N VAL A 163 -24.72 2.37 -5.60
CA VAL A 163 -25.93 2.33 -4.81
C VAL A 163 -26.90 1.29 -5.37
N LYS A 164 -27.94 0.88 -4.61
CA LYS A 164 -29.00 0.05 -5.15
C LYS A 164 -29.73 0.75 -6.29
N LYS A 165 -30.13 0.00 -7.29
CA LYS A 165 -30.82 0.52 -8.50
C LYS A 165 -32.09 1.28 -8.17
N ASP A 166 -32.86 0.78 -7.23
CA ASP A 166 -34.14 1.30 -6.76
C ASP A 166 -34.02 2.36 -5.66
N SER A 167 -32.78 2.72 -5.23
CA SER A 167 -32.57 3.76 -4.23
C SER A 167 -32.88 5.15 -4.78
N ASN A 168 -33.29 6.07 -3.89
CA ASN A 168 -33.51 7.48 -4.22
C ASN A 168 -32.20 8.29 -4.27
N ILE A 169 -31.03 7.64 -4.19
CA ILE A 169 -29.73 8.29 -4.29
C ILE A 169 -29.36 8.41 -5.77
N ASN A 170 -29.31 9.64 -6.29
CA ASN A 170 -29.03 9.92 -7.70
C ASN A 170 -27.81 10.84 -7.89
N SER A 171 -27.30 11.41 -6.80
CA SER A 171 -26.14 12.30 -6.79
C SER A 171 -25.30 12.10 -5.52
N VAL A 172 -24.07 12.61 -5.53
CA VAL A 172 -23.20 12.60 -4.33
C VAL A 172 -23.84 13.38 -3.17
N LYS A 173 -24.62 14.43 -3.47
CA LYS A 173 -25.32 15.22 -2.43
C LYS A 173 -26.35 14.42 -1.65
N ASP A 174 -26.94 13.41 -2.27
CA ASP A 174 -27.95 12.54 -1.62
C ASP A 174 -27.31 11.58 -0.61
N LEU A 175 -25.98 11.52 -0.56
CA LEU A 175 -25.23 10.70 0.39
C LEU A 175 -25.15 11.32 1.80
N LYS A 176 -25.52 12.58 1.97
CA LYS A 176 -25.54 13.21 3.29
C LYS A 176 -26.47 12.45 4.24
N GLY A 177 -25.95 12.07 5.42
CA GLY A 177 -26.65 11.26 6.43
C GLY A 177 -26.74 9.77 6.13
N LYS A 178 -26.25 9.30 4.98
CA LYS A 178 -26.31 7.89 4.55
C LYS A 178 -25.16 7.06 5.11
N LYS A 179 -25.35 5.75 5.18
CA LYS A 179 -24.30 4.79 5.51
C LYS A 179 -23.45 4.52 4.26
N ILE A 180 -22.17 4.80 4.33
CA ILE A 180 -21.23 4.56 3.23
C ILE A 180 -20.23 3.48 3.64
N GLY A 181 -20.15 2.41 2.84
CA GLY A 181 -19.15 1.36 2.97
C GLY A 181 -17.80 1.82 2.43
N TYR A 182 -16.84 2.02 3.33
CA TYR A 182 -15.46 2.37 3.04
C TYR A 182 -14.53 1.16 3.29
N GLN A 183 -13.34 1.18 2.69
CA GLN A 183 -12.22 0.35 3.13
C GLN A 183 -11.31 1.14 4.08
N ASP A 184 -10.07 0.63 4.25
CA ASP A 184 -9.04 1.29 5.03
C ASP A 184 -8.79 2.73 4.56
N VAL A 185 -8.47 3.64 5.48
CA VAL A 185 -8.20 5.06 5.21
C VAL A 185 -7.00 5.29 4.27
N THR A 186 -6.16 4.29 4.08
CA THR A 186 -5.06 4.29 3.11
C THR A 186 -5.41 3.62 1.79
N SER A 187 -6.67 3.21 1.60
CA SER A 187 -7.18 2.74 0.30
C SER A 187 -7.48 3.93 -0.62
N SER A 188 -6.83 4.00 -1.77
CA SER A 188 -7.06 5.08 -2.74
C SER A 188 -8.51 5.10 -3.24
N ALA A 189 -9.01 3.96 -3.75
CA ALA A 189 -10.36 3.85 -4.28
C ALA A 189 -11.43 3.64 -3.22
N GLY A 190 -11.07 3.01 -2.10
CA GLY A 190 -12.03 2.69 -1.05
C GLY A 190 -12.22 3.80 -0.03
N TYR A 191 -11.41 4.87 -0.06
CA TYR A 191 -11.53 5.97 0.88
C TYR A 191 -11.04 7.32 0.32
N VAL A 192 -9.77 7.47 -0.07
CA VAL A 192 -9.16 8.80 -0.28
C VAL A 192 -9.82 9.58 -1.42
N TRP A 193 -9.98 8.98 -2.60
CA TRP A 193 -10.63 9.63 -3.73
C TRP A 193 -12.12 9.91 -3.49
N PRO A 194 -12.92 8.92 -3.02
CA PRO A 194 -14.30 9.18 -2.62
C PRO A 194 -14.45 10.27 -1.55
N ALA A 195 -13.61 10.27 -0.53
CA ALA A 195 -13.63 11.31 0.50
C ALA A 195 -13.38 12.70 -0.10
N ALA A 196 -12.40 12.82 -1.02
CA ALA A 196 -12.14 14.07 -1.72
C ALA A 196 -13.33 14.54 -2.58
N VAL A 197 -14.06 13.61 -3.20
CA VAL A 197 -15.31 13.93 -3.95
C VAL A 197 -16.38 14.46 -3.00
N LEU A 198 -16.60 13.82 -1.85
CA LEU A 198 -17.55 14.27 -0.83
C LEU A 198 -17.21 15.67 -0.33
N LEU A 199 -15.92 15.91 0.00
CA LEU A 199 -15.45 17.22 0.45
C LEU A 199 -15.66 18.32 -0.59
N LYS A 200 -15.46 18.02 -1.88
CA LYS A 200 -15.74 18.95 -2.98
C LYS A 200 -17.23 19.35 -3.05
N GLU A 201 -18.12 18.44 -2.66
CA GLU A 201 -19.58 18.69 -2.57
C GLU A 201 -20.00 19.29 -1.22
N GLY A 202 -19.05 19.63 -0.32
CA GLY A 202 -19.31 20.19 0.99
C GLY A 202 -19.82 19.17 2.01
N ILE A 203 -19.51 17.89 1.81
CA ILE A 203 -19.91 16.78 2.69
C ILE A 203 -18.65 16.26 3.39
N ASP A 204 -18.60 16.36 4.72
CA ASP A 204 -17.54 15.75 5.52
C ASP A 204 -17.70 14.22 5.52
N PRO A 205 -16.69 13.47 5.02
CA PRO A 205 -16.80 12.01 4.89
C PRO A 205 -16.87 11.24 6.21
N LEU A 206 -16.65 11.92 7.34
CA LEU A 206 -16.71 11.30 8.68
C LEU A 206 -17.86 11.85 9.54
N LYS A 207 -18.29 13.08 9.31
CA LYS A 207 -19.31 13.76 10.15
C LYS A 207 -20.68 13.84 9.49
N ASP A 208 -20.68 14.09 8.15
CA ASP A 208 -21.94 14.30 7.41
C ASP A 208 -22.51 13.01 6.82
N VAL A 209 -21.80 11.89 6.94
CA VAL A 209 -22.25 10.53 6.56
C VAL A 209 -22.07 9.58 7.75
N LYS A 210 -22.53 8.35 7.60
CA LYS A 210 -22.33 7.27 8.59
C LYS A 210 -21.31 6.28 7.99
N PRO A 211 -20.00 6.43 8.30
CA PRO A 211 -18.98 5.58 7.72
C PRO A 211 -19.05 4.17 8.30
N VAL A 212 -18.97 3.17 7.44
CA VAL A 212 -18.89 1.74 7.78
C VAL A 212 -17.60 1.19 7.16
N THR A 213 -16.65 0.79 7.99
CA THR A 213 -15.40 0.21 7.50
C THR A 213 -15.58 -1.27 7.23
N LEU A 214 -15.26 -1.70 6.00
CA LEU A 214 -15.42 -3.06 5.51
C LEU A 214 -14.06 -3.58 4.98
N LYS A 215 -13.84 -4.88 5.17
CA LYS A 215 -12.60 -5.54 4.73
C LYS A 215 -12.75 -6.04 3.29
N GLY A 216 -12.33 -5.20 2.34
CA GLY A 216 -12.35 -5.53 0.91
C GLY A 216 -13.51 -4.87 0.14
N HIS A 217 -13.29 -4.70 -1.16
CA HIS A 217 -14.28 -4.10 -2.07
C HIS A 217 -15.47 -5.02 -2.31
N ASP A 218 -15.25 -6.34 -2.30
CA ASP A 218 -16.30 -7.36 -2.35
C ASP A 218 -17.26 -7.24 -1.16
N GLN A 219 -16.74 -7.09 0.06
CA GLN A 219 -17.56 -6.95 1.25
C GLN A 219 -18.40 -5.66 1.24
N SER A 220 -17.87 -4.58 0.65
CA SER A 220 -18.65 -3.34 0.49
C SER A 220 -19.82 -3.51 -0.46
N LEU A 221 -19.64 -4.25 -1.54
CA LEU A 221 -20.72 -4.56 -2.49
C LEU A 221 -21.75 -5.51 -1.89
N ILE A 222 -21.31 -6.54 -1.15
CA ILE A 222 -22.21 -7.48 -0.46
C ILE A 222 -23.04 -6.74 0.61
N ALA A 223 -22.40 -5.87 1.40
CA ALA A 223 -23.09 -5.04 2.40
C ALA A 223 -24.14 -4.11 1.75
N LEU A 224 -23.83 -3.57 0.57
CA LEU A 224 -24.78 -2.78 -0.21
C LEU A 224 -25.99 -3.63 -0.64
N LEU A 225 -25.76 -4.81 -1.21
CA LEU A 225 -26.82 -5.71 -1.66
C LEU A 225 -27.70 -6.15 -0.50
N ASN A 226 -27.13 -6.41 0.67
CA ASN A 226 -27.86 -6.75 1.88
C ASN A 226 -28.63 -5.56 2.49
N GLY A 227 -28.26 -4.31 2.17
CA GLY A 227 -28.85 -3.11 2.77
C GLY A 227 -28.21 -2.69 4.08
N ASP A 228 -27.04 -3.23 4.41
CA ASP A 228 -26.26 -2.83 5.60
C ASP A 228 -25.67 -1.42 5.42
N VAL A 229 -25.38 -1.04 4.15
CA VAL A 229 -24.96 0.29 3.75
C VAL A 229 -25.85 0.82 2.61
N ASP A 230 -25.96 2.14 2.50
CA ASP A 230 -26.74 2.82 1.46
C ASP A 230 -25.92 3.01 0.17
N ALA A 231 -24.60 3.14 0.30
CA ALA A 231 -23.66 3.24 -0.80
C ALA A 231 -22.37 2.48 -0.51
N ALA A 232 -21.75 1.93 -1.54
CA ALA A 232 -20.42 1.34 -1.49
C ALA A 232 -19.46 2.19 -2.34
N VAL A 233 -18.25 2.48 -1.85
CA VAL A 233 -17.20 3.10 -2.65
C VAL A 233 -16.14 2.06 -2.95
N VAL A 234 -15.93 1.79 -4.23
CA VAL A 234 -15.11 0.69 -4.71
C VAL A 234 -14.33 1.10 -5.96
N PHE A 235 -13.33 0.30 -6.36
CA PHE A 235 -12.69 0.54 -7.65
C PHE A 235 -13.61 0.18 -8.83
N GLN A 236 -13.39 0.80 -9.97
CA GLN A 236 -14.29 0.94 -11.12
C GLN A 236 -14.93 -0.35 -11.65
N ASP A 237 -14.25 -1.49 -11.57
CA ASP A 237 -14.74 -2.78 -12.06
C ASP A 237 -14.95 -3.81 -10.93
N ALA A 238 -15.03 -3.34 -9.67
CA ALA A 238 -15.14 -4.20 -8.49
C ALA A 238 -16.38 -5.10 -8.48
N ARG A 239 -17.49 -4.69 -9.13
CA ARG A 239 -18.70 -5.51 -9.24
C ARG A 239 -18.44 -6.86 -9.93
N ASN A 240 -17.42 -6.94 -10.80
CA ASN A 240 -17.02 -8.21 -11.41
C ASN A 240 -16.48 -9.24 -10.41
N ILE A 241 -15.93 -8.80 -9.25
CA ILE A 241 -15.40 -9.71 -8.23
C ILE A 241 -16.52 -10.60 -7.68
N VAL A 242 -17.68 -10.01 -7.42
CA VAL A 242 -18.82 -10.71 -6.81
C VAL A 242 -19.85 -11.25 -7.81
N LYS A 243 -19.65 -10.99 -9.11
CA LYS A 243 -20.59 -11.40 -10.17
C LYS A 243 -20.85 -12.89 -10.21
N LYS A 244 -19.88 -13.74 -9.82
CA LYS A 244 -20.06 -15.19 -9.79
C LYS A 244 -21.13 -15.61 -8.78
N ASP A 245 -21.14 -14.98 -7.61
CA ASP A 245 -22.05 -15.27 -6.51
C ASP A 245 -23.33 -14.41 -6.57
N TYR A 246 -23.25 -13.25 -7.21
CA TYR A 246 -24.33 -12.28 -7.41
C TYR A 246 -24.47 -11.93 -8.91
N PRO A 247 -24.96 -12.84 -9.76
CA PRO A 247 -24.95 -12.66 -11.22
C PRO A 247 -25.72 -11.43 -11.70
N ASN A 248 -26.73 -10.99 -10.94
CA ASN A 248 -27.59 -9.83 -11.27
C ASN A 248 -27.08 -8.51 -10.67
N ILE A 249 -25.84 -8.43 -10.16
CA ILE A 249 -25.34 -7.23 -9.46
C ILE A 249 -25.43 -5.96 -10.30
N PHE A 250 -25.20 -6.05 -11.61
CA PHE A 250 -25.28 -4.91 -12.51
C PHE A 250 -26.70 -4.39 -12.70
N ASP A 251 -27.71 -5.28 -12.63
CA ASP A 251 -29.12 -4.93 -12.70
C ASP A 251 -29.65 -4.41 -11.36
N GLN A 252 -29.08 -4.85 -10.25
CA GLN A 252 -29.47 -4.48 -8.89
C GLN A 252 -28.80 -3.19 -8.40
N THR A 253 -27.77 -2.72 -9.10
CA THR A 253 -26.99 -1.54 -8.68
C THR A 253 -26.85 -0.53 -9.80
N LYS A 254 -26.64 0.73 -9.41
CA LYS A 254 -26.26 1.83 -10.33
C LYS A 254 -25.07 2.59 -9.78
N ILE A 255 -24.28 3.19 -10.69
CA ILE A 255 -23.20 4.10 -10.33
C ILE A 255 -23.76 5.51 -10.25
N VAL A 256 -23.49 6.20 -9.17
CA VAL A 256 -23.90 7.60 -8.96
C VAL A 256 -22.82 8.56 -9.44
N LYS A 257 -21.55 8.19 -9.24
CA LYS A 257 -20.42 9.03 -9.58
C LYS A 257 -19.15 8.20 -9.74
N PHE A 258 -18.36 8.53 -10.76
CA PHE A 258 -16.94 8.16 -10.82
C PHE A 258 -16.08 9.28 -10.24
N THR A 259 -14.94 8.91 -9.64
CA THR A 259 -13.93 9.87 -9.23
C THR A 259 -13.04 10.29 -10.40
N GLU A 260 -12.14 11.24 -10.18
CA GLU A 260 -11.00 11.48 -11.05
C GLU A 260 -10.09 10.24 -11.10
N LYS A 261 -9.21 10.21 -12.11
CA LYS A 261 -8.24 9.12 -12.31
C LYS A 261 -7.32 8.97 -11.10
N ILE A 262 -7.07 7.73 -10.74
CA ILE A 262 -6.16 7.27 -9.69
C ILE A 262 -4.99 6.60 -10.42
N PRO A 263 -3.72 6.92 -10.16
CA PRO A 263 -2.59 6.10 -10.62
C PRO A 263 -2.81 4.64 -10.20
N ASN A 264 -2.47 3.69 -11.06
CA ASN A 264 -2.71 2.28 -10.72
C ASN A 264 -1.73 1.78 -9.64
N ASP A 265 -2.01 0.60 -9.09
CA ASP A 265 -1.28 -0.03 -7.99
C ASP A 265 0.20 -0.20 -8.31
N THR A 266 1.02 -0.18 -7.28
CA THR A 266 2.47 -0.29 -7.39
C THR A 266 2.95 -1.68 -7.01
N ILE A 267 4.06 -2.12 -7.64
CA ILE A 267 4.99 -3.05 -7.03
C ILE A 267 6.12 -2.22 -6.45
N SER A 268 6.23 -2.24 -5.14
CA SER A 268 7.19 -1.45 -4.38
C SER A 268 8.12 -2.36 -3.60
N VAL A 269 9.38 -1.97 -3.50
CA VAL A 269 10.41 -2.72 -2.77
C VAL A 269 10.87 -1.94 -1.55
N ARG A 270 11.37 -2.63 -0.53
CA ARG A 270 11.99 -1.98 0.63
C ARG A 270 13.09 -1.02 0.18
N SER A 271 13.18 0.12 0.86
CA SER A 271 14.02 1.24 0.41
C SER A 271 15.54 0.97 0.42
N ASP A 272 15.99 0.00 1.19
CA ASP A 272 17.40 -0.41 1.27
C ASP A 272 17.76 -1.60 0.39
N LEU A 273 16.84 -2.04 -0.50
CA LEU A 273 17.12 -3.13 -1.43
C LEU A 273 18.25 -2.75 -2.38
N ASP A 274 19.11 -3.71 -2.67
CA ASP A 274 20.18 -3.55 -3.64
C ASP A 274 19.65 -3.18 -5.03
N ALA A 275 20.37 -2.31 -5.74
CA ALA A 275 19.91 -1.78 -7.02
C ALA A 275 19.82 -2.85 -8.12
N GLU A 276 20.76 -3.81 -8.13
CA GLU A 276 20.73 -4.93 -9.09
C GLU A 276 19.54 -5.85 -8.79
N TRP A 277 19.24 -6.08 -7.49
CA TRP A 277 18.07 -6.82 -7.07
C TRP A 277 16.76 -6.11 -7.43
N SER A 278 16.69 -4.80 -7.27
CA SER A 278 15.54 -4.01 -7.72
C SER A 278 15.27 -4.19 -9.21
N LYS A 279 16.34 -4.13 -10.02
CA LYS A 279 16.25 -4.37 -11.46
C LYS A 279 15.83 -5.81 -11.77
N LYS A 280 16.41 -6.81 -11.09
CA LYS A 280 16.06 -8.23 -11.25
C LYS A 280 14.58 -8.48 -10.95
N LEU A 281 14.02 -7.82 -9.91
CA LEU A 281 12.61 -7.89 -9.58
C LEU A 281 11.74 -7.21 -10.64
N GLN A 282 12.13 -6.02 -11.14
CA GLN A 282 11.41 -5.38 -12.25
C GLN A 282 11.28 -6.32 -13.44
N ASP A 283 12.41 -6.89 -13.89
CA ASP A 283 12.45 -7.77 -15.06
C ASP A 283 11.59 -9.03 -14.81
N ALA A 284 11.70 -9.64 -13.61
CA ALA A 284 10.92 -10.83 -13.25
C ALA A 284 9.40 -10.58 -13.28
N PHE A 285 8.91 -9.49 -12.69
CA PHE A 285 7.48 -9.19 -12.69
C PHE A 285 6.95 -8.80 -14.07
N ILE A 286 7.73 -8.07 -14.88
CA ILE A 286 7.35 -7.75 -16.26
C ILE A 286 7.22 -9.03 -17.09
N GLU A 287 8.14 -9.98 -16.94
CA GLU A 287 8.09 -11.27 -17.66
C GLU A 287 6.95 -12.15 -17.18
N ILE A 288 6.67 -12.19 -15.85
CA ILE A 288 5.52 -12.89 -15.29
C ILE A 288 4.22 -12.33 -15.89
N GLY A 289 4.08 -11.01 -15.99
CA GLY A 289 2.92 -10.39 -16.61
C GLY A 289 2.73 -10.72 -18.10
N LYS A 290 3.78 -11.13 -18.79
CA LYS A 290 3.73 -11.52 -20.22
C LYS A 290 3.57 -13.04 -20.44
N ASN A 291 3.85 -13.85 -19.43
CA ASN A 291 3.70 -15.30 -19.47
C ASN A 291 2.24 -15.68 -19.23
N GLU A 292 1.68 -16.65 -19.96
CA GLU A 292 0.28 -17.03 -19.87
C GLU A 292 -0.17 -17.40 -18.44
N GLU A 293 0.61 -18.23 -17.74
CA GLU A 293 0.33 -18.64 -16.36
C GLU A 293 0.41 -17.44 -15.40
N GLY A 294 1.49 -16.67 -15.52
CA GLY A 294 1.71 -15.48 -14.68
C GLY A 294 0.67 -14.41 -14.91
N HIS A 295 0.32 -14.13 -16.17
CA HIS A 295 -0.74 -13.18 -16.52
C HIS A 295 -2.08 -13.59 -15.93
N LYS A 296 -2.44 -14.87 -16.00
CA LYS A 296 -3.64 -15.39 -15.38
C LYS A 296 -3.67 -15.10 -13.88
N ILE A 297 -2.56 -15.35 -13.18
CA ILE A 297 -2.46 -15.11 -11.72
C ILE A 297 -2.66 -13.62 -11.40
N ILE A 298 -1.91 -12.71 -12.04
CA ILE A 298 -2.00 -11.28 -11.73
C ILE A 298 -3.38 -10.69 -12.07
N LYS A 299 -4.02 -11.22 -13.11
CA LYS A 299 -5.38 -10.87 -13.50
C LYS A 299 -6.41 -11.32 -12.46
N GLU A 300 -6.32 -12.55 -11.96
CA GLU A 300 -7.23 -13.09 -10.94
C GLU A 300 -7.04 -12.41 -9.58
N VAL A 301 -5.82 -11.96 -9.25
CA VAL A 301 -5.49 -11.30 -7.98
C VAL A 301 -6.04 -9.87 -7.96
N TYR A 302 -5.69 -9.04 -8.95
CA TYR A 302 -5.99 -7.60 -8.91
C TYR A 302 -6.48 -7.03 -10.25
N SER A 303 -6.92 -7.86 -11.19
CA SER A 303 -7.29 -7.46 -12.56
C SER A 303 -6.14 -6.77 -13.30
N HIS A 304 -4.90 -7.10 -12.96
CA HIS A 304 -3.73 -6.57 -13.64
C HIS A 304 -3.53 -7.29 -14.99
N GLU A 305 -3.22 -6.54 -16.03
CA GLU A 305 -2.92 -7.05 -17.37
C GLU A 305 -1.41 -7.02 -17.67
N GLY A 306 -0.62 -6.36 -16.83
CA GLY A 306 0.83 -6.26 -16.94
C GLY A 306 1.42 -5.19 -16.04
N TYR A 307 2.71 -4.95 -16.22
CA TYR A 307 3.46 -3.98 -15.43
C TYR A 307 4.38 -3.14 -16.30
N VAL A 308 4.48 -1.86 -15.97
CA VAL A 308 5.42 -0.90 -16.58
C VAL A 308 6.33 -0.31 -15.51
N LYS A 309 7.54 0.11 -15.90
CA LYS A 309 8.45 0.82 -15.00
C LYS A 309 7.80 2.11 -14.53
N SER A 310 8.01 2.42 -13.28
CA SER A 310 7.46 3.63 -12.65
C SER A 310 8.49 4.24 -11.71
N ASP A 311 8.24 5.50 -11.39
CA ASP A 311 9.00 6.29 -10.43
C ASP A 311 8.04 7.10 -9.55
N ASP A 312 8.59 7.66 -8.47
CA ASP A 312 7.82 8.34 -7.42
C ASP A 312 7.07 9.60 -7.91
N SER A 313 7.56 10.27 -8.95
CA SER A 313 6.95 11.51 -9.47
C SER A 313 5.53 11.30 -10.00
N LYS A 314 5.19 10.10 -10.46
CA LYS A 314 3.84 9.75 -10.92
C LYS A 314 2.79 9.77 -9.81
N PHE A 315 3.21 9.81 -8.55
CA PHE A 315 2.34 9.74 -7.37
C PHE A 315 2.16 11.10 -6.66
N ASP A 316 2.60 12.21 -7.25
CA ASP A 316 2.38 13.55 -6.69
C ASP A 316 0.91 13.90 -6.55
N ILE A 317 0.08 13.50 -7.50
CA ILE A 317 -1.39 13.64 -7.41
C ILE A 317 -1.96 12.91 -6.18
N VAL A 318 -1.36 11.79 -5.79
CA VAL A 318 -1.78 11.03 -4.59
C VAL A 318 -1.49 11.83 -3.32
N ARG A 319 -0.34 12.50 -3.26
CA ARG A 319 0.03 13.41 -2.16
C ARG A 319 -0.94 14.59 -2.04
N GLU A 320 -1.35 15.16 -3.18
CA GLU A 320 -2.33 16.23 -3.20
C GLU A 320 -3.69 15.79 -2.64
N TYR A 321 -4.19 14.61 -3.07
CA TYR A 321 -5.44 14.04 -2.55
C TYR A 321 -5.35 13.69 -1.07
N GLY A 322 -4.22 13.09 -0.65
CA GLY A 322 -3.95 12.81 0.76
C GLY A 322 -3.99 14.07 1.64
N LYS A 323 -3.43 15.19 1.17
CA LYS A 323 -3.49 16.49 1.87
C LYS A 323 -4.93 17.01 1.97
N LYS A 324 -5.72 16.94 0.90
CA LYS A 324 -7.13 17.38 0.89
C LYS A 324 -7.99 16.63 1.91
N VAL A 325 -7.72 15.35 2.12
CA VAL A 325 -8.49 14.49 3.03
C VAL A 325 -7.97 14.54 4.47
N LYS A 326 -6.68 14.76 4.69
CA LYS A 326 -6.06 14.85 6.04
C LYS A 326 -6.28 16.20 6.75
N THR A 327 -6.70 17.23 6.05
CA THR A 327 -6.90 18.59 6.62
C THR A 327 -8.19 18.74 7.40
N GLN A 328 -8.78 17.62 7.86
CA GLN A 328 -10.00 17.65 8.70
C GLN A 328 -9.81 16.92 10.02
#